data_f8b2c788d58fbc3b50a650fc7ae70d6d
#
_entry.id   f8b2c788d58fbc3b50a650fc7ae70d6d
#
_cell.length_a   1.000
_cell.length_b   1.000
_cell.length_c   1.000
_cell.angle_alpha   90.00
_cell.angle_beta   90.00
_cell.angle_gamma   90.00
#
_symmetry.space_group_name_H-M   'P 1'
#
loop_
_entity.id
_entity.type
_entity.pdbx_description
1 polymer ?
#
loop_
_entity_poly.entity_id
_entity_poly.type
_entity_poly.pdbx_seq_one_letter_code
_entity_poly.pdbx_strand_id
1 'polypeptide(L)' 'MKKINGNEMLSTKEASEYIGASEGTLRYWRHLADGTGPKSFRIGKKLVYYAIDDLDQWLQDQYDRTVTA' A
#
# COMPACT_ATOMS: atom_id res chain seq x y z
N MET A 1 -2.39 -15.35 5.62
CA MET A 1 -2.74 -14.14 4.90
C MET A 1 -3.53 -14.47 3.65
N LYS A 2 -4.35 -13.52 3.18
CA LYS A 2 -5.14 -13.72 1.98
C LYS A 2 -4.27 -13.51 0.74
N LYS A 3 -4.67 -14.12 -0.37
CA LYS A 3 -3.89 -14.03 -1.61
C LYS A 3 -4.79 -13.68 -2.80
N ILE A 4 -4.22 -12.99 -3.77
CA ILE A 4 -4.85 -12.69 -5.04
C ILE A 4 -3.85 -13.01 -6.15
N ASN A 5 -4.26 -13.87 -7.10
CA ASN A 5 -3.38 -14.28 -8.21
C ASN A 5 -2.00 -14.75 -7.72
N GLY A 6 -1.97 -15.48 -6.60
CA GLY A 6 -0.72 -15.96 -6.03
C GLY A 6 0.03 -14.95 -5.16
N ASN A 7 -0.41 -13.71 -5.12
CA ASN A 7 0.21 -12.65 -4.32
C ASN A 7 -0.57 -12.44 -3.04
N GLU A 8 0.12 -12.13 -1.96
CA GLU A 8 -0.53 -11.84 -0.70
C GLU A 8 -1.20 -10.49 -0.71
N MET A 9 -2.36 -10.42 -0.07
CA MET A 9 -3.10 -9.17 0.13
C MET A 9 -3.01 -8.79 1.60
N LEU A 10 -2.73 -7.53 1.85
CA LEU A 10 -2.65 -6.98 3.20
C LEU A 10 -3.79 -6.01 3.44
N SER A 11 -4.38 -6.07 4.63
CA SER A 11 -5.35 -5.06 5.07
C SER A 11 -4.62 -3.73 5.26
N THR A 12 -5.40 -2.65 5.48
CA THR A 12 -4.78 -1.35 5.76
C THR A 12 -3.87 -1.43 6.98
N LYS A 13 -4.31 -2.12 8.03
CA LYS A 13 -3.49 -2.29 9.23
C LYS A 13 -2.20 -3.06 8.93
N GLU A 14 -2.31 -4.17 8.23
CA GLU A 14 -1.14 -4.98 7.88
C GLU A 14 -0.19 -4.20 6.97
N ALA A 15 -0.74 -3.48 6.00
CA ALA A 15 0.06 -2.66 5.10
C ALA A 15 0.80 -1.55 5.87
N SER A 16 0.13 -0.93 6.84
CA SER A 16 0.77 0.11 7.66
C SER A 16 1.98 -0.44 8.41
N GLU A 17 1.85 -1.64 8.96
CA GLU A 17 2.97 -2.29 9.63
C GLU A 17 4.08 -2.65 8.65
N TYR A 18 3.70 -3.10 7.46
CA TYR A 18 4.65 -3.54 6.46
C TYR A 18 5.52 -2.40 5.94
N ILE A 19 4.92 -1.24 5.68
CA ILE A 19 5.66 -0.11 5.12
C ILE A 19 6.12 0.90 6.18
N GLY A 20 5.68 0.76 7.42
CA GLY A 20 6.08 1.66 8.49
C GLY A 20 5.34 2.99 8.51
N ALA A 21 4.18 3.09 7.87
CA ALA A 21 3.35 4.29 7.90
C ALA A 21 2.07 3.99 8.66
N SER A 22 1.47 5.00 9.30
CA SER A 22 0.24 4.78 10.06
C SER A 22 -0.94 4.48 9.14
N GLU A 23 -1.96 3.83 9.69
CA GLU A 23 -3.21 3.60 8.95
C GLU A 23 -3.83 4.91 8.50
N GLY A 24 -3.79 5.93 9.36
CA GLY A 24 -4.30 7.25 9.01
C GLY A 24 -3.59 7.85 7.80
N THR A 25 -2.28 7.68 7.73
CA THR A 25 -1.49 8.14 6.59
C THR A 25 -1.91 7.42 5.31
N LEU A 26 -2.11 6.10 5.39
CA LEU A 26 -2.56 5.34 4.23
C LEU A 26 -3.93 5.79 3.76
N ARG A 27 -4.85 6.03 4.69
CA ARG A 27 -6.19 6.54 4.35
C ARG A 27 -6.12 7.92 3.73
N TYR A 28 -5.27 8.77 4.23
CA TYR A 28 -5.07 10.11 3.70
C TYR A 28 -4.57 10.05 2.26
N TRP A 29 -3.57 9.22 1.99
CA TRP A 29 -3.05 9.07 0.63
C TRP A 29 -4.11 8.53 -0.33
N ARG A 30 -4.96 7.60 0.12
CA ARG A 30 -6.07 7.12 -0.70
C ARG A 30 -7.06 8.25 -1.01
N HIS A 31 -7.30 9.12 -0.02
CA HIS A 31 -8.20 10.26 -0.18
C HIS A 31 -7.67 11.24 -1.22
N LEU A 32 -6.37 11.48 -1.22
CA LEU A 32 -5.76 12.37 -2.20
C LEU A 32 -5.90 11.86 -3.63
N ALA A 33 -5.81 10.55 -3.82
CA ALA A 33 -5.96 9.89 -5.12
C ALA A 33 -5.03 10.47 -6.20
N ASP A 34 -3.85 10.93 -5.81
CA ASP A 34 -2.88 11.57 -6.70
C ASP A 34 -1.64 10.72 -6.96
N GLY A 35 -1.67 9.46 -6.52
CA GLY A 35 -0.54 8.55 -6.71
C GLY A 35 0.55 8.68 -5.66
N THR A 36 0.34 9.48 -4.61
CA THR A 36 1.34 9.67 -3.57
C THR A 36 1.61 8.39 -2.79
N GLY A 37 0.56 7.63 -2.46
CA GLY A 37 0.68 6.41 -1.69
C GLY A 37 0.70 5.17 -2.57
N PRO A 38 0.86 4.00 -1.94
CA PRO A 38 0.85 2.74 -2.68
C PRO A 38 -0.54 2.45 -3.25
N LYS A 39 -0.57 1.63 -4.29
CA LYS A 39 -1.82 1.21 -4.92
C LYS A 39 -2.63 0.37 -3.95
N SER A 40 -3.94 0.55 -3.97
CA SER A 40 -4.87 -0.24 -3.19
C SER A 40 -6.03 -0.67 -4.07
N PHE A 41 -6.75 -1.67 -3.61
CA PHE A 41 -7.95 -2.11 -4.33
C PHE A 41 -9.03 -2.42 -3.30
N ARG A 42 -10.27 -2.46 -3.76
CA ARG A 42 -11.42 -2.70 -2.90
C ARG A 42 -12.07 -4.02 -3.22
N ILE A 43 -12.48 -4.70 -2.15
CA ILE A 43 -13.32 -5.87 -2.26
C ILE A 43 -14.70 -5.44 -1.77
N GLY A 44 -15.69 -5.44 -2.67
CA GLY A 44 -16.99 -4.89 -2.35
C GLY A 44 -16.90 -3.39 -2.17
N LYS A 45 -17.66 -2.85 -1.23
CA LYS A 45 -17.72 -1.40 -1.01
C LYS A 45 -16.88 -0.90 0.14
N LYS A 46 -16.48 -1.78 1.05
CA LYS A 46 -15.88 -1.36 2.33
C LYS A 46 -14.49 -1.88 2.58
N LEU A 47 -14.15 -3.04 2.05
CA LEU A 47 -12.87 -3.67 2.34
C LEU A 47 -11.80 -3.15 1.39
N VAL A 48 -10.72 -2.63 1.96
CA VAL A 48 -9.59 -2.13 1.19
C VAL A 48 -8.38 -3.00 1.48
N TYR A 49 -7.72 -3.43 0.42
CA TYR A 49 -6.53 -4.27 0.51
C TYR A 49 -5.41 -3.72 -0.35
N TYR A 50 -4.20 -4.15 -0.03
CA TYR A 50 -2.99 -3.81 -0.75
C TYR A 50 -2.31 -5.11 -1.16
N ALA A 51 -1.96 -5.24 -2.42
CA ALA A 51 -1.14 -6.38 -2.87
C ALA A 51 0.30 -6.15 -2.42
N ILE A 52 0.93 -7.20 -1.90
CA ILE A 52 2.29 -7.05 -1.38
C ILE A 52 3.27 -6.61 -2.46
N ASP A 53 3.09 -7.08 -3.69
CA ASP A 53 3.94 -6.66 -4.80
C ASP A 53 3.83 -5.18 -5.09
N ASP A 54 2.62 -4.62 -4.98
CA ASP A 54 2.40 -3.20 -5.17
C ASP A 54 3.07 -2.39 -4.05
N LEU A 55 3.03 -2.90 -2.82
CA LEU A 55 3.71 -2.26 -1.70
C LEU A 55 5.22 -2.28 -1.88
N ASP A 56 5.76 -3.41 -2.31
CA ASP A 56 7.20 -3.55 -2.56
C ASP A 56 7.64 -2.59 -3.66
N GLN A 57 6.88 -2.49 -4.74
CA GLN A 57 7.20 -1.60 -5.84
C GLN A 57 7.15 -0.14 -5.38
N TRP A 58 6.14 0.21 -4.59
CA TRP A 58 6.01 1.56 -4.06
C TRP A 58 7.21 1.91 -3.17
N LEU A 59 7.62 0.99 -2.29
CA LEU A 59 8.79 1.19 -1.43
C LEU A 59 10.06 1.37 -2.26
N GLN A 60 10.23 0.57 -3.29
CA GLN A 60 11.39 0.69 -4.17
C GLN A 60 11.40 2.05 -4.88
N ASP A 61 10.23 2.49 -5.36
CA ASP A 61 10.11 3.79 -6.01
C ASP A 61 10.45 4.94 -5.04
N GLN A 62 10.00 4.84 -3.79
CA GLN A 62 10.32 5.84 -2.77
C GLN A 62 11.83 5.87 -2.50
N TYR A 63 12.44 4.70 -2.38
CA TYR A 63 13.87 4.61 -2.17
C TYR A 63 14.63 5.27 -3.34
N ASP A 64 14.24 4.93 -4.56
CA ASP A 64 14.92 5.43 -5.76
C ASP A 64 14.80 6.96 -5.88
N ARG A 65 13.67 7.52 -5.46
CA ARG A 65 13.43 8.95 -5.56
C ARG A 65 14.09 9.76 -4.45
N THR A 66 14.25 9.18 -3.28
CA THR A 66 14.66 9.92 -2.09
C THR A 66 16.06 9.59 -1.62
N VAL A 67 16.63 8.49 -2.09
CA VAL A 67 18.00 8.14 -1.71
C VAL A 67 18.96 9.18 -2.27
N THR A 68 19.85 9.66 -1.42
CA THR A 68 20.89 10.60 -1.85
C THR A 68 22.20 9.85 -1.97
N ALA A 69 22.84 10.07 -3.07
CA ALA A 69 24.13 9.45 -3.31
C ALA A 69 25.23 10.15 -2.48
#